data_8af0c9dfc85cde3f180465aba81233ef
#
_entry.id   8af0c9dfc85cde3f180465aba81233ef
#
_cell.length_a   1.000
_cell.length_b   1.000
_cell.length_c   1.000
_cell.angle_alpha   90.00
_cell.angle_beta   90.00
_cell.angle_gamma   90.00
#
_symmetry.space_group_name_H-M   'P 1'
#
loop_
_entity.id
_entity.type
_entity.pdbx_description
1 polymer ?
#
loop_
_entity_poly.entity_id
_entity_poly.type
_entity_poly.pdbx_seq_one_letter_code
_entity_poly.pdbx_strand_id
1 'polypeptide(L)'
;MTAWQPRALLALCAIGLCSGASANLTFSGTLNEPPPCTIDAGNTIEIDFGDVGVKRVDGVRYRRGVGYVINCGADTLPWALKLSVNGTPTAFDGSAVQTSVPALGIRVFQNSLPFALNTPMDITLSSPPTLEVVPVQQPGATLPPARFTAVATLLAEYQ
;
A
#
# COMPACT_ATOMS: atom_id res chain seq x y z
N MET A 1 20.26 -55.04 -84.90
CA MET A 1 21.29 -55.03 -83.84
C MET A 1 21.17 -53.69 -83.18
N THR A 2 20.52 -53.66 -82.04
CA THR A 2 19.91 -52.54 -81.34
C THR A 2 20.88 -51.91 -80.36
N ALA A 3 21.22 -50.64 -80.55
CA ALA A 3 22.04 -49.89 -79.60
C ALA A 3 21.15 -49.25 -78.56
N TRP A 4 21.42 -49.55 -77.31
CA TRP A 4 20.68 -49.00 -76.14
C TRP A 4 21.47 -47.84 -75.58
N GLN A 5 20.82 -46.65 -75.59
CA GLN A 5 21.37 -45.44 -74.96
C GLN A 5 20.79 -45.28 -73.55
N PRO A 6 21.61 -45.03 -72.53
CA PRO A 6 21.08 -44.67 -71.23
C PRO A 6 20.83 -43.14 -71.16
N ARG A 7 19.59 -42.79 -70.87
CA ARG A 7 19.19 -41.40 -70.51
C ARG A 7 19.65 -41.08 -69.12
N ALA A 8 20.61 -40.17 -69.00
CA ALA A 8 21.03 -39.58 -67.74
C ALA A 8 19.94 -38.56 -67.32
N LEU A 9 19.22 -38.87 -66.23
CA LEU A 9 18.37 -37.90 -65.54
C LEU A 9 19.26 -36.96 -64.69
N LEU A 10 19.41 -35.73 -65.11
CA LEU A 10 19.90 -34.65 -64.25
C LEU A 10 18.83 -34.27 -63.25
N ALA A 11 19.00 -34.68 -61.98
CA ALA A 11 18.23 -34.18 -60.87
C ALA A 11 18.74 -32.78 -60.48
N LEU A 12 17.98 -31.73 -60.84
CA LEU A 12 18.23 -30.36 -60.47
C LEU A 12 17.81 -30.18 -59.01
N CYS A 13 18.76 -30.22 -58.07
CA CYS A 13 18.54 -29.89 -56.66
C CYS A 13 18.32 -28.37 -56.56
N ALA A 14 17.10 -27.91 -56.49
CA ALA A 14 16.77 -26.53 -56.16
C ALA A 14 17.06 -26.27 -54.69
N ILE A 15 18.24 -25.70 -54.39
CA ILE A 15 18.59 -25.19 -53.08
C ILE A 15 17.73 -23.95 -52.85
N GLY A 16 16.60 -24.13 -52.15
CA GLY A 16 15.75 -23.04 -51.69
C GLY A 16 16.52 -22.24 -50.64
N LEU A 17 16.99 -21.06 -50.99
CA LEU A 17 17.45 -20.05 -50.04
C LEU A 17 16.27 -19.62 -49.17
N CYS A 18 16.17 -20.24 -47.97
CA CYS A 18 15.32 -19.72 -46.89
C CYS A 18 15.91 -18.35 -46.47
N SER A 19 15.42 -17.26 -47.09
CA SER A 19 15.73 -15.93 -46.59
C SER A 19 15.02 -15.76 -45.25
N GLY A 20 15.79 -15.87 -44.15
CA GLY A 20 15.31 -15.56 -42.81
C GLY A 20 14.81 -14.10 -42.78
N ALA A 21 13.52 -13.88 -42.54
CA ALA A 21 13.00 -12.56 -42.26
C ALA A 21 13.40 -12.13 -40.87
N SER A 22 14.19 -11.06 -40.74
CA SER A 22 14.51 -10.43 -39.46
C SER A 22 13.87 -9.04 -39.40
N ALA A 23 13.30 -8.71 -38.27
CA ALA A 23 12.76 -7.38 -37.99
C ALA A 23 13.52 -6.78 -36.80
N ASN A 24 13.84 -5.49 -36.90
CA ASN A 24 14.40 -4.74 -35.78
C ASN A 24 13.25 -4.20 -34.93
N LEU A 25 13.28 -4.49 -33.63
CA LEU A 25 12.36 -3.96 -32.65
C LEU A 25 13.07 -2.83 -31.90
N THR A 26 12.47 -1.65 -31.89
CA THR A 26 12.92 -0.51 -31.09
C THR A 26 11.92 -0.28 -29.99
N PHE A 27 12.41 -0.18 -28.75
CA PHE A 27 11.61 0.12 -27.58
C PHE A 27 12.01 1.51 -27.08
N SER A 28 11.01 2.34 -26.77
CA SER A 28 11.22 3.66 -26.20
C SER A 28 10.14 3.90 -25.14
N GLY A 29 10.47 4.68 -24.14
CA GLY A 29 9.56 5.05 -23.07
C GLY A 29 10.15 6.18 -22.23
N THR A 30 9.29 6.86 -21.49
CA THR A 30 9.69 7.88 -20.51
C THR A 30 9.31 7.39 -19.13
N LEU A 31 10.25 7.43 -18.19
CA LEU A 31 9.98 7.21 -16.78
C LEU A 31 9.57 8.55 -16.16
N ASN A 32 8.42 8.58 -15.53
CA ASN A 32 7.93 9.75 -14.80
C ASN A 32 7.88 9.41 -13.32
N GLU A 33 8.28 10.37 -12.49
CA GLU A 33 8.12 10.28 -11.03
C GLU A 33 6.77 10.88 -10.63
N PRO A 34 6.00 10.21 -9.76
CA PRO A 34 4.75 10.78 -9.26
C PRO A 34 5.02 12.02 -8.41
N PRO A 35 4.10 13.02 -8.39
CA PRO A 35 4.26 14.18 -7.55
C PRO A 35 4.22 13.80 -6.07
N PRO A 36 4.98 14.51 -5.21
CA PRO A 36 4.97 14.25 -3.78
C PRO A 36 3.61 14.61 -3.16
N CYS A 37 3.20 13.81 -2.17
CA CYS A 37 2.06 14.10 -1.31
C CYS A 37 2.53 14.54 0.09
N THR A 38 1.78 15.42 0.73
CA THR A 38 1.99 15.80 2.12
C THR A 38 0.69 15.67 2.90
N ILE A 39 0.80 15.35 4.19
CA ILE A 39 -0.33 15.35 5.12
C ILE A 39 -0.09 16.45 6.13
N ASP A 40 -1.07 17.33 6.31
CA ASP A 40 -1.03 18.52 7.19
C ASP A 40 0.26 19.34 7.06
N ALA A 41 0.76 19.45 5.82
CA ALA A 41 2.03 20.14 5.51
C ALA A 41 3.24 19.58 6.30
N GLY A 42 3.19 18.32 6.73
CA GLY A 42 4.23 17.67 7.51
C GLY A 42 4.16 17.92 9.02
N ASN A 43 3.11 18.54 9.52
CA ASN A 43 2.92 18.77 10.95
C ASN A 43 2.48 17.50 11.67
N THR A 44 2.78 17.45 12.97
CA THR A 44 2.30 16.36 13.83
C THR A 44 0.83 16.54 14.16
N ILE A 45 0.06 15.44 14.00
CA ILE A 45 -1.34 15.36 14.44
C ILE A 45 -1.34 14.81 15.85
N GLU A 46 -1.73 15.63 16.82
CA GLU A 46 -1.83 15.23 18.21
C GLU A 46 -3.24 14.81 18.57
N ILE A 47 -3.39 13.66 19.23
CA ILE A 47 -4.67 13.12 19.67
C ILE A 47 -4.61 12.89 21.17
N ASP A 48 -5.32 13.70 21.92
CA ASP A 48 -5.42 13.58 23.37
C ASP A 48 -6.69 12.79 23.73
N PHE A 49 -6.51 11.71 24.49
CA PHE A 49 -7.60 10.92 25.02
C PHE A 49 -8.09 11.44 26.39
N GLY A 50 -7.33 12.33 27.02
CA GLY A 50 -7.61 12.78 28.39
C GLY A 50 -7.51 11.65 29.42
N ASP A 51 -8.35 11.69 30.42
CA ASP A 51 -8.39 10.67 31.46
C ASP A 51 -9.15 9.41 30.99
N VAL A 52 -8.43 8.32 30.83
CA VAL A 52 -8.95 7.03 30.40
C VAL A 52 -9.08 6.08 31.60
N GLY A 53 -10.28 5.69 31.94
CA GLY A 53 -10.49 4.73 33.03
C GLY A 53 -10.02 3.33 32.67
N VAL A 54 -9.08 2.78 33.40
CA VAL A 54 -8.46 1.46 33.13
C VAL A 54 -9.47 0.32 32.97
N LYS A 55 -10.60 0.36 33.67
CA LYS A 55 -11.70 -0.62 33.56
C LYS A 55 -12.72 -0.29 32.46
N ARG A 56 -12.51 0.77 31.70
CA ARG A 56 -13.40 1.26 30.66
C ARG A 56 -12.80 1.22 29.25
N VAL A 57 -11.62 0.61 29.13
CA VAL A 57 -10.96 0.39 27.84
C VAL A 57 -11.61 -0.82 27.18
N ASP A 58 -12.65 -0.58 26.39
CA ASP A 58 -13.47 -1.62 25.75
C ASP A 58 -13.40 -1.60 24.22
N GLY A 59 -12.53 -0.75 23.64
CA GLY A 59 -12.40 -0.60 22.19
C GLY A 59 -13.56 0.18 21.54
N VAL A 60 -14.46 0.77 22.31
CA VAL A 60 -15.59 1.59 21.85
C VAL A 60 -15.55 2.97 22.47
N ARG A 61 -15.41 3.03 23.80
CA ARG A 61 -15.29 4.28 24.52
C ARG A 61 -13.98 4.99 24.20
N TYR A 62 -13.98 6.30 24.41
CA TYR A 62 -12.82 7.17 24.14
C TYR A 62 -12.42 7.25 22.66
N ARG A 63 -13.33 6.92 21.72
CA ARG A 63 -13.07 7.08 20.29
C ARG A 63 -12.85 8.55 19.97
N ARG A 64 -11.83 8.84 19.17
CA ARG A 64 -11.45 10.17 18.69
C ARG A 64 -11.32 10.16 17.17
N GLY A 65 -11.82 11.19 16.53
CA GLY A 65 -11.56 11.43 15.11
C GLY A 65 -10.12 11.93 14.91
N VAL A 66 -9.51 11.49 13.83
CA VAL A 66 -8.22 11.99 13.35
C VAL A 66 -8.50 12.97 12.21
N GLY A 67 -8.37 14.27 12.48
CA GLY A 67 -8.44 15.28 11.43
C GLY A 67 -7.14 15.29 10.65
N TYR A 68 -7.20 15.22 9.32
CA TYR A 68 -6.04 15.32 8.46
C TYR A 68 -6.42 15.86 7.08
N VAL A 69 -5.46 16.47 6.40
CA VAL A 69 -5.61 16.99 5.04
C VAL A 69 -4.46 16.46 4.18
N ILE A 70 -4.80 15.83 3.06
CA ILE A 70 -3.82 15.36 2.08
C ILE A 70 -3.70 16.43 0.99
N ASN A 71 -2.46 16.85 0.70
CA ASN A 71 -2.11 17.71 -0.42
C ASN A 71 -1.10 16.99 -1.30
N CYS A 72 -1.48 16.74 -2.55
CA CYS A 72 -0.59 16.15 -3.56
C CYS A 72 -0.37 17.18 -4.67
N GLY A 73 0.80 17.16 -5.29
CA GLY A 73 1.08 17.93 -6.49
C GLY A 73 0.12 17.57 -7.62
N ALA A 74 -0.17 18.52 -8.51
CA ALA A 74 -0.99 18.25 -9.68
C ALA A 74 -0.27 17.28 -10.62
N ASP A 75 -0.99 16.24 -11.06
CA ASP A 75 -0.51 15.32 -12.07
C ASP A 75 -1.60 15.04 -13.12
N THR A 76 -1.14 14.70 -14.33
CA THR A 76 -1.98 14.31 -15.47
C THR A 76 -2.00 12.79 -15.69
N LEU A 77 -1.16 12.04 -14.98
CA LEU A 77 -1.07 10.58 -15.11
C LEU A 77 -2.00 9.88 -14.11
N PRO A 78 -2.56 8.72 -14.48
CA PRO A 78 -3.52 7.99 -13.66
C PRO A 78 -2.81 7.17 -12.56
N TRP A 79 -2.08 7.85 -11.66
CA TRP A 79 -1.46 7.21 -10.50
C TRP A 79 -2.51 6.74 -9.49
N ALA A 80 -2.27 5.59 -8.87
CA ALA A 80 -3.07 5.13 -7.75
C ALA A 80 -2.59 5.81 -6.47
N LEU A 81 -3.45 6.60 -5.82
CA LEU A 81 -3.15 7.20 -4.52
C LEU A 81 -3.43 6.20 -3.41
N LYS A 82 -2.46 5.97 -2.55
CA LYS A 82 -2.56 5.06 -1.41
C LYS A 82 -2.37 5.80 -0.09
N LEU A 83 -3.08 5.30 0.92
CA LEU A 83 -2.96 5.76 2.30
C LEU A 83 -2.56 4.58 3.18
N SER A 84 -1.61 4.81 4.07
CA SER A 84 -1.20 3.82 5.08
C SER A 84 -0.98 4.45 6.44
N VAL A 85 -1.20 3.69 7.50
CA VAL A 85 -0.81 4.02 8.87
C VAL A 85 0.33 3.09 9.26
N ASN A 86 1.53 3.63 9.37
CA ASN A 86 2.74 2.87 9.67
C ASN A 86 3.11 3.01 11.15
N GLY A 87 3.27 1.88 11.81
CA GLY A 87 3.60 1.83 13.23
C GLY A 87 3.85 0.41 13.72
N THR A 88 4.25 0.27 14.97
CA THR A 88 4.42 -1.04 15.59
C THR A 88 3.05 -1.57 16.00
N PRO A 89 2.55 -2.68 15.40
CA PRO A 89 1.29 -3.26 15.82
C PRO A 89 1.42 -3.93 17.18
N THR A 90 0.31 -4.00 17.93
CA THR A 90 0.27 -4.83 19.13
C THR A 90 0.27 -6.31 18.75
N ALA A 91 0.75 -7.18 19.66
CA ALA A 91 0.74 -8.62 19.42
C ALA A 91 -0.69 -9.22 19.35
N PHE A 92 -1.70 -8.50 19.88
CA PHE A 92 -3.07 -8.99 19.99
C PHE A 92 -4.03 -8.37 18.94
N ASP A 93 -3.58 -7.31 18.22
CA ASP A 93 -4.42 -6.61 17.25
C ASP A 93 -3.54 -5.92 16.20
N GLY A 94 -3.58 -6.40 14.96
CA GLY A 94 -2.82 -5.85 13.84
C GLY A 94 -3.26 -4.46 13.36
N SER A 95 -4.41 -3.97 13.86
CA SER A 95 -4.92 -2.61 13.59
C SER A 95 -4.68 -1.65 14.74
N ALA A 96 -3.99 -2.10 15.80
CA ALA A 96 -3.72 -1.30 16.99
C ALA A 96 -2.23 -0.99 17.12
N VAL A 97 -1.91 0.31 17.19
CA VAL A 97 -0.56 0.80 17.48
C VAL A 97 -0.19 0.48 18.91
N GLN A 98 0.97 -0.11 19.12
CA GLN A 98 1.49 -0.41 20.45
C GLN A 98 1.75 0.88 21.24
N THR A 99 1.26 0.95 22.45
CA THR A 99 1.57 2.06 23.37
C THR A 99 2.78 1.75 24.25
N SER A 100 3.20 2.73 25.04
CA SER A 100 4.21 2.53 26.09
C SER A 100 3.74 1.56 27.20
N VAL A 101 2.44 1.23 27.27
CA VAL A 101 1.87 0.23 28.18
C VAL A 101 1.65 -1.07 27.40
N PRO A 102 2.32 -2.19 27.75
CA PRO A 102 2.37 -3.40 26.91
C PRO A 102 1.01 -4.01 26.53
N ALA A 103 0.05 -3.98 27.45
CA ALA A 103 -1.29 -4.55 27.23
C ALA A 103 -2.32 -3.54 26.66
N LEU A 104 -1.87 -2.34 26.29
CA LEU A 104 -2.70 -1.27 25.73
C LEU A 104 -2.25 -0.95 24.30
N GLY A 105 -3.20 -0.86 23.39
CA GLY A 105 -2.99 -0.40 22.03
C GLY A 105 -3.95 0.72 21.66
N ILE A 106 -3.66 1.42 20.58
CA ILE A 106 -4.58 2.39 19.96
C ILE A 106 -4.99 1.83 18.62
N ARG A 107 -6.22 1.29 18.53
CA ARG A 107 -6.76 0.76 17.29
C ARG A 107 -7.15 1.90 16.36
N VAL A 108 -6.76 1.76 15.10
CA VAL A 108 -7.10 2.70 14.03
C VAL A 108 -8.26 2.14 13.22
N PHE A 109 -9.20 3.02 12.88
CA PHE A 109 -10.32 2.73 12.00
C PHE A 109 -10.27 3.64 10.78
N GLN A 110 -10.69 3.12 9.65
CA GLN A 110 -11.01 3.86 8.44
C GLN A 110 -12.48 3.61 8.07
N ASN A 111 -13.28 4.65 7.90
CA ASN A 111 -14.72 4.53 7.63
C ASN A 111 -15.41 3.52 8.55
N SER A 112 -15.08 3.54 9.84
CA SER A 112 -15.57 2.62 10.89
C SER A 112 -15.13 1.16 10.78
N LEU A 113 -14.25 0.80 9.81
CA LEU A 113 -13.64 -0.51 9.69
C LEU A 113 -12.22 -0.49 10.25
N PRO A 114 -11.72 -1.56 10.90
CA PRO A 114 -10.35 -1.63 11.35
C PRO A 114 -9.36 -1.38 10.20
N PHE A 115 -8.37 -0.52 10.43
CA PHE A 115 -7.33 -0.23 9.45
C PHE A 115 -6.05 -1.00 9.82
N ALA A 116 -5.74 -2.03 9.06
CA ALA A 116 -4.53 -2.81 9.29
C ALA A 116 -3.28 -1.93 9.16
N LEU A 117 -2.42 -1.93 10.18
CA LEU A 117 -1.18 -1.16 10.16
C LEU A 117 -0.22 -1.69 9.12
N ASN A 118 0.61 -0.81 8.58
CA ASN A 118 1.64 -1.10 7.57
C ASN A 118 1.07 -1.72 6.28
N THR A 119 -0.23 -1.54 6.02
CA THR A 119 -0.90 -2.03 4.82
C THR A 119 -1.52 -0.85 4.07
N PRO A 120 -1.00 -0.51 2.87
CA PRO A 120 -1.56 0.58 2.09
C PRO A 120 -2.94 0.21 1.53
N MET A 121 -3.85 1.19 1.49
CA MET A 121 -5.15 1.08 0.87
C MET A 121 -5.32 2.13 -0.24
N ASP A 122 -6.06 1.79 -1.28
CA ASP A 122 -6.40 2.74 -2.33
C ASP A 122 -7.38 3.80 -1.82
N ILE A 123 -7.10 5.05 -2.12
CA ILE A 123 -7.97 6.18 -1.78
C ILE A 123 -8.12 7.12 -2.98
N THR A 124 -9.10 8.02 -2.88
CA THR A 124 -9.23 9.14 -3.81
C THR A 124 -9.04 10.45 -3.07
N LEU A 125 -8.31 11.39 -3.66
CA LEU A 125 -8.05 12.69 -3.05
C LEU A 125 -9.33 13.50 -2.81
N SER A 126 -10.33 13.31 -3.66
CA SER A 126 -11.64 13.99 -3.53
C SER A 126 -12.51 13.44 -2.41
N SER A 127 -12.23 12.24 -1.91
CA SER A 127 -13.00 11.59 -0.84
C SER A 127 -12.07 10.70 0.01
N PRO A 128 -11.17 11.31 0.79
CA PRO A 128 -10.32 10.55 1.69
C PRO A 128 -11.15 9.87 2.79
N PRO A 129 -10.74 8.70 3.30
CA PRO A 129 -11.47 8.02 4.36
C PRO A 129 -11.46 8.82 5.65
N THR A 130 -12.53 8.73 6.44
CA THR A 130 -12.52 9.22 7.81
C THR A 130 -11.67 8.28 8.66
N LEU A 131 -10.75 8.85 9.44
CA LEU A 131 -9.94 8.11 10.39
C LEU A 131 -10.39 8.35 11.81
N GLU A 132 -10.44 7.30 12.59
CA GLU A 132 -10.77 7.34 14.02
C GLU A 132 -9.81 6.43 14.78
N VAL A 133 -9.58 6.74 16.04
CA VAL A 133 -8.73 5.95 16.92
C VAL A 133 -9.42 5.69 18.26
N VAL A 134 -9.14 4.53 18.86
CA VAL A 134 -9.72 4.14 20.14
C VAL A 134 -8.72 3.29 20.95
N PRO A 135 -8.61 3.52 22.26
CA PRO A 135 -7.84 2.64 23.13
C PRO A 135 -8.44 1.23 23.20
N VAL A 136 -7.60 0.21 23.03
CA VAL A 136 -7.97 -1.21 23.13
C VAL A 136 -7.04 -1.93 24.10
N GLN A 137 -7.62 -2.86 24.85
CA GLN A 137 -6.89 -3.65 25.82
C GLN A 137 -6.68 -5.08 25.30
N GLN A 138 -5.53 -5.65 25.59
CA GLN A 138 -5.31 -7.08 25.36
C GLN A 138 -6.34 -7.91 26.14
N PRO A 139 -7.03 -8.85 25.49
CA PRO A 139 -8.00 -9.71 26.16
C PRO A 139 -7.39 -10.42 27.39
N GLY A 140 -8.11 -10.34 28.52
CA GLY A 140 -7.67 -10.98 29.77
C GLY A 140 -6.56 -10.25 30.55
N ALA A 141 -5.99 -9.20 30.02
CA ALA A 141 -4.98 -8.42 30.74
C ALA A 141 -5.61 -7.43 31.73
N THR A 142 -4.83 -6.98 32.70
CA THR A 142 -5.19 -5.89 33.61
C THR A 142 -4.27 -4.70 33.33
N LEU A 143 -4.85 -3.56 33.04
CA LEU A 143 -4.09 -2.33 32.80
C LEU A 143 -3.69 -1.67 34.13
N PRO A 144 -2.40 -1.32 34.32
CA PRO A 144 -1.99 -0.51 35.44
C PRO A 144 -2.42 0.96 35.23
N PRO A 145 -2.70 1.72 36.28
CA PRO A 145 -2.81 3.17 36.19
C PRO A 145 -1.45 3.75 35.75
N ALA A 146 -1.40 4.31 34.56
CA ALA A 146 -0.17 4.88 33.99
C ALA A 146 -0.50 5.91 32.92
N ARG A 147 0.43 6.82 32.62
CA ARG A 147 0.41 7.59 31.38
C ARG A 147 0.81 6.68 30.22
N PHE A 148 0.23 6.88 29.07
CA PHE A 148 0.60 6.15 27.87
C PHE A 148 0.85 7.11 26.71
N THR A 149 1.71 6.70 25.80
CA THR A 149 1.98 7.35 24.52
C THR A 149 2.03 6.28 23.44
N ALA A 150 1.65 6.66 22.21
CA ALA A 150 1.81 5.84 21.01
C ALA A 150 2.21 6.77 19.87
N VAL A 151 2.97 6.25 18.91
CA VAL A 151 3.39 6.98 17.71
C VAL A 151 3.13 6.12 16.48
N ALA A 152 2.55 6.72 15.46
CA ALA A 152 2.39 6.15 14.15
C ALA A 152 2.59 7.23 13.08
N THR A 153 2.91 6.83 11.86
CA THR A 153 3.06 7.72 10.72
C THR A 153 1.90 7.49 9.77
N LEU A 154 1.16 8.55 9.45
CA LEU A 154 0.18 8.53 8.36
C LEU A 154 0.92 8.93 7.08
N LEU A 155 0.84 8.09 6.05
CA LEU A 155 1.54 8.26 4.78
C LEU A 155 0.54 8.21 3.63
N ALA A 156 0.61 9.20 2.75
CA ALA A 156 -0.10 9.21 1.47
C ALA A 156 0.93 9.29 0.34
N GLU A 157 0.83 8.40 -0.63
CA GLU A 157 1.76 8.33 -1.76
C GLU A 157 1.07 7.80 -3.01
N TYR A 158 1.54 8.23 -4.17
CA TYR A 158 1.17 7.66 -5.46
C TYR A 158 2.01 6.42 -5.78
N GLN A 159 1.37 5.40 -6.35
CA GLN A 159 2.01 4.16 -6.81
C GLN A 159 1.56 3.80 -8.24
#